data_aa830e1839005c57542f7987bd9fb72e
#
_entry.id   aa830e1839005c57542f7987bd9fb72e
#
_cell.length_a   1.000
_cell.length_b   1.000
_cell.length_c   1.000
_cell.angle_alpha   90.00
_cell.angle_beta   90.00
_cell.angle_gamma   90.00
#
_symmetry.space_group_name_H-M   'P 1'
#
loop_
_entity.id
_entity.type
_entity.pdbx_description
1 polymer ?
#
loop_
_entity_poly.entity_id
_entity_poly.type
_entity_poly.pdbx_seq_one_letter_code
_entity_poly.pdbx_strand_id
1 'polypeptide(L)'
;MAFFNNKLGKRIDSKVMLATAADSLGDVITTSATVLSIIICHFTSINVDAIAGLIVSAIVIWSGISIAKDTLEPLIGERVPAELYQKITDIVESYDGIVGTHDLIVHNYGPNRSMATIHAEVPNDINIDVSHEIIDKIERDVKKDLNILLVIHMDPVEMRDEEVLSLREKTSRIVHALDPELNFHDFRVLKENEQRNLIFDLVIPDSYSEKDANRVMHQLVSLLHEMDGNVECIITLDRSFEAPES
;
A
#
# COMPACT_ATOMS: atom_id res chain seq x y z
N MET A 1 -4.75 -5.40 34.28
CA MET A 1 -4.30 -4.50 33.21
C MET A 1 -4.58 -5.09 31.83
N ALA A 2 -4.19 -6.33 31.50
CA ALA A 2 -4.37 -6.94 30.17
C ALA A 2 -5.80 -6.84 29.60
N PHE A 3 -6.82 -7.24 30.36
CA PHE A 3 -8.22 -7.17 29.93
C PHE A 3 -8.71 -5.75 29.64
N PHE A 4 -8.33 -4.80 30.49
CA PHE A 4 -8.71 -3.39 30.32
C PHE A 4 -8.07 -2.81 29.06
N ASN A 5 -6.76 -3.00 28.89
CA ASN A 5 -6.02 -2.50 27.74
C ASN A 5 -6.50 -3.15 26.44
N ASN A 6 -6.81 -4.46 26.44
CA ASN A 6 -7.36 -5.14 25.28
C ASN A 6 -8.74 -4.59 24.88
N LYS A 7 -9.65 -4.43 25.85
CA LYS A 7 -10.99 -3.91 25.58
C LYS A 7 -10.97 -2.47 25.10
N LEU A 8 -10.16 -1.62 25.71
CA LEU A 8 -10.06 -0.21 25.33
C LEU A 8 -9.28 -0.07 24.02
N GLY A 9 -8.17 -0.79 23.83
CA GLY A 9 -7.38 -0.79 22.61
C GLY A 9 -8.20 -1.16 21.37
N LYS A 10 -9.04 -2.20 21.46
CA LYS A 10 -9.98 -2.56 20.39
C LYS A 10 -11.04 -1.50 20.12
N ARG A 11 -11.46 -0.77 21.15
CA ARG A 11 -12.52 0.25 21.00
C ARG A 11 -12.02 1.54 20.35
N ILE A 12 -10.76 1.89 20.56
CA ILE A 12 -10.14 3.12 20.04
C ILE A 12 -9.13 2.84 18.93
N ASP A 13 -9.07 1.58 18.47
CA ASP A 13 -8.12 1.09 17.46
C ASP A 13 -6.66 1.48 17.76
N SER A 14 -6.24 1.28 19.01
CA SER A 14 -4.88 1.59 19.46
C SER A 14 -4.00 0.35 19.50
N LYS A 15 -3.14 0.18 18.50
CA LYS A 15 -2.15 -0.92 18.45
C LYS A 15 -1.23 -0.91 19.69
N VAL A 16 -0.87 0.26 20.20
CA VAL A 16 -0.05 0.41 21.43
C VAL A 16 -0.74 -0.17 22.66
N MET A 17 -2.04 0.06 22.82
CA MET A 17 -2.78 -0.53 23.96
C MET A 17 -2.95 -2.04 23.82
N LEU A 18 -3.13 -2.54 22.60
CA LEU A 18 -3.17 -3.98 22.33
C LEU A 18 -1.80 -4.63 22.63
N ALA A 19 -0.71 -3.98 22.24
CA ALA A 19 0.65 -4.41 22.58
C ALA A 19 0.87 -4.48 24.10
N THR A 20 0.47 -3.45 24.85
CA THR A 20 0.54 -3.43 26.31
C THR A 20 -0.32 -4.53 26.96
N ALA A 21 -1.45 -4.86 26.35
CA ALA A 21 -2.30 -5.97 26.81
C ALA A 21 -1.61 -7.32 26.60
N ALA A 22 -0.96 -7.53 25.45
CA ALA A 22 -0.20 -8.75 25.14
C ALA A 22 1.01 -8.92 26.06
N ASP A 23 1.75 -7.84 26.32
CA ASP A 23 2.87 -7.81 27.26
C ASP A 23 2.43 -8.21 28.68
N SER A 24 1.34 -7.61 29.19
CA SER A 24 0.76 -7.97 30.49
C SER A 24 0.28 -9.44 30.56
N LEU A 25 -0.14 -10.03 29.44
CA LEU A 25 -0.49 -11.46 29.38
C LEU A 25 0.78 -12.34 29.38
N GLY A 26 1.81 -11.90 28.66
CA GLY A 26 3.13 -12.55 28.66
C GLY A 26 3.72 -12.66 30.08
N ASP A 27 3.62 -11.60 30.87
CA ASP A 27 4.06 -11.58 32.28
C ASP A 27 3.30 -12.60 33.15
N VAL A 28 1.97 -12.70 32.94
CA VAL A 28 1.16 -13.70 33.65
C VAL A 28 1.57 -15.12 33.26
N ILE A 29 1.79 -15.39 31.97
CA ILE A 29 2.23 -16.70 31.49
C ILE A 29 3.61 -17.06 32.08
N THR A 30 4.56 -16.13 32.03
CA THR A 30 5.92 -16.32 32.53
C THR A 30 5.92 -16.61 34.03
N THR A 31 5.19 -15.80 34.81
CA THR A 31 5.07 -15.97 36.24
C THR A 31 4.38 -17.30 36.60
N SER A 32 3.32 -17.65 35.88
CA SER A 32 2.60 -18.91 36.10
C SER A 32 3.47 -20.13 35.75
N ALA A 33 4.25 -20.07 34.67
CA ALA A 33 5.18 -21.12 34.30
C ALA A 33 6.28 -21.33 35.36
N THR A 34 6.82 -20.24 35.91
CA THR A 34 7.82 -20.28 36.97
C THR A 34 7.24 -20.90 38.24
N VAL A 35 6.05 -20.48 38.68
CA VAL A 35 5.39 -21.06 39.86
C VAL A 35 5.11 -22.55 39.67
N LEU A 36 4.62 -22.94 38.47
CA LEU A 36 4.36 -24.33 38.14
C LEU A 36 5.65 -25.17 38.15
N SER A 37 6.75 -24.65 37.61
CA SER A 37 8.06 -25.28 37.61
C SER A 37 8.55 -25.55 39.05
N ILE A 38 8.40 -24.57 39.96
CA ILE A 38 8.76 -24.73 41.38
C ILE A 38 7.92 -25.82 42.02
N ILE A 39 6.61 -25.86 41.77
CA ILE A 39 5.71 -26.89 42.32
C ILE A 39 6.13 -28.28 41.83
N ILE A 40 6.37 -28.45 40.53
CA ILE A 40 6.80 -29.73 39.95
C ILE A 40 8.13 -30.17 40.58
N CYS A 41 9.10 -29.27 40.66
CA CYS A 41 10.40 -29.58 41.27
C CYS A 41 10.26 -30.02 42.72
N HIS A 42 9.36 -29.37 43.48
CA HIS A 42 9.14 -29.73 44.92
C HIS A 42 8.56 -31.13 45.08
N PHE A 43 7.61 -31.56 44.23
CA PHE A 43 6.95 -32.85 44.36
C PHE A 43 7.65 -34.01 43.64
N THR A 44 8.40 -33.73 42.57
CA THR A 44 8.99 -34.78 41.72
C THR A 44 10.52 -34.81 41.77
N SER A 45 11.18 -33.83 42.39
CA SER A 45 12.64 -33.61 42.32
C SER A 45 13.20 -33.46 40.89
N ILE A 46 12.35 -33.30 39.91
CA ILE A 46 12.74 -33.05 38.49
C ILE A 46 12.83 -31.56 38.27
N ASN A 47 14.01 -31.09 37.87
CA ASN A 47 14.20 -29.68 37.53
C ASN A 47 13.78 -29.44 36.06
N VAL A 48 12.59 -28.87 35.86
CA VAL A 48 12.06 -28.50 34.55
C VAL A 48 12.24 -27.03 34.24
N ASP A 49 12.82 -26.25 35.16
CA ASP A 49 12.92 -24.78 35.07
C ASP A 49 13.65 -24.31 33.84
N ALA A 50 14.78 -24.94 33.49
CA ALA A 50 15.55 -24.58 32.30
C ALA A 50 14.76 -24.77 30.98
N ILE A 51 14.01 -25.87 30.91
CA ILE A 51 13.20 -26.17 29.68
C ILE A 51 12.00 -25.24 29.62
N ALA A 52 11.30 -25.05 30.76
CA ALA A 52 10.17 -24.12 30.83
C ALA A 52 10.62 -22.69 30.51
N GLY A 53 11.74 -22.24 31.06
CA GLY A 53 12.33 -20.93 30.77
C GLY A 53 12.70 -20.76 29.29
N LEU A 54 13.26 -21.79 28.67
CA LEU A 54 13.59 -21.73 27.21
C LEU A 54 12.34 -21.60 26.35
N ILE A 55 11.27 -22.35 26.65
CA ILE A 55 10.01 -22.28 25.92
C ILE A 55 9.37 -20.91 26.11
N VAL A 56 9.28 -20.41 27.32
CA VAL A 56 8.70 -19.11 27.65
C VAL A 56 9.49 -17.99 26.95
N SER A 57 10.83 -18.03 26.99
CA SER A 57 11.65 -17.01 26.32
C SER A 57 11.44 -17.00 24.81
N ALA A 58 11.29 -18.16 24.18
CA ALA A 58 10.98 -18.23 22.74
C ALA A 58 9.61 -17.61 22.41
N ILE A 59 8.60 -17.87 23.25
CA ILE A 59 7.26 -17.26 23.09
C ILE A 59 7.33 -15.74 23.27
N VAL A 60 8.04 -15.24 24.27
CA VAL A 60 8.18 -13.81 24.54
C VAL A 60 8.93 -13.10 23.40
N ILE A 61 10.01 -13.70 22.89
CA ILE A 61 10.75 -13.15 21.73
C ILE A 61 9.84 -13.08 20.50
N TRP A 62 9.11 -14.16 20.21
CA TRP A 62 8.17 -14.17 19.08
C TRP A 62 7.09 -13.10 19.22
N SER A 63 6.49 -12.98 20.41
CA SER A 63 5.49 -11.94 20.71
C SER A 63 6.07 -10.53 20.54
N GLY A 64 7.28 -10.30 21.04
CA GLY A 64 7.97 -9.01 20.90
C GLY A 64 8.23 -8.61 19.46
N ILE A 65 8.65 -9.55 18.61
CA ILE A 65 8.85 -9.33 17.18
C ILE A 65 7.51 -9.01 16.49
N SER A 66 6.44 -9.77 16.79
CA SER A 66 5.11 -9.52 16.23
C SER A 66 4.60 -8.13 16.60
N ILE A 67 4.69 -7.75 17.89
CA ILE A 67 4.28 -6.43 18.37
C ILE A 67 5.08 -5.30 17.67
N ALA A 68 6.39 -5.49 17.53
CA ALA A 68 7.24 -4.51 16.85
C ALA A 68 6.81 -4.35 15.38
N LYS A 69 6.57 -5.45 14.66
CA LYS A 69 6.07 -5.44 13.30
C LYS A 69 4.73 -4.71 13.21
N ASP A 70 3.73 -5.13 14.00
CA ASP A 70 2.38 -4.57 13.98
C ASP A 70 2.34 -3.06 14.34
N THR A 71 3.35 -2.59 15.10
CA THR A 71 3.46 -1.18 15.49
C THR A 71 4.17 -0.34 14.44
N LEU A 72 5.16 -0.90 13.74
CA LEU A 72 5.94 -0.19 12.74
C LEU A 72 5.24 -0.13 11.37
N GLU A 73 4.52 -1.19 11.01
CA GLU A 73 3.86 -1.32 9.71
C GLU A 73 2.97 -0.11 9.35
N PRO A 74 2.09 0.41 10.24
CA PRO A 74 1.29 1.60 9.95
C PRO A 74 2.10 2.88 9.78
N LEU A 75 3.31 2.95 10.35
CA LEU A 75 4.16 4.14 10.28
C LEU A 75 4.92 4.23 8.95
N ILE A 76 5.27 3.08 8.37
CA ILE A 76 6.00 3.01 7.09
C ILE A 76 5.07 2.96 5.87
N GLY A 77 3.75 2.91 6.09
CA GLY A 77 2.73 2.71 5.06
C GLY A 77 2.31 1.23 5.01
N GLU A 78 1.14 0.93 5.56
CA GLU A 78 0.50 -0.37 5.38
C GLU A 78 -0.41 -0.33 4.15
N ARG A 79 -0.73 -1.50 3.61
CA ARG A 79 -1.71 -1.59 2.53
C ARG A 79 -3.03 -1.00 2.95
N VAL A 80 -3.58 -0.18 2.08
CA VAL A 80 -4.84 0.50 2.33
C VAL A 80 -5.98 -0.51 2.28
N PRO A 81 -6.85 -0.60 3.31
CA PRO A 81 -8.06 -1.42 3.23
C PRO A 81 -8.91 -1.00 2.04
N ALA A 82 -9.41 -1.97 1.25
CA ALA A 82 -10.17 -1.71 0.02
C ALA A 82 -11.33 -0.72 0.21
N GLU A 83 -12.05 -0.79 1.36
CA GLU A 83 -13.13 0.16 1.68
C GLU A 83 -12.64 1.60 1.83
N LEU A 84 -11.46 1.81 2.44
CA LEU A 84 -10.89 3.16 2.60
C LEU A 84 -10.30 3.65 1.28
N TYR A 85 -9.63 2.76 0.53
CA TYR A 85 -9.14 3.04 -0.81
C TYR A 85 -10.27 3.58 -1.68
N GLN A 86 -11.36 2.82 -1.81
CA GLN A 86 -12.51 3.19 -2.63
C GLN A 86 -13.14 4.51 -2.18
N LYS A 87 -13.28 4.74 -0.87
CA LYS A 87 -13.83 6.01 -0.37
C LYS A 87 -12.98 7.23 -0.75
N ILE A 88 -11.66 7.11 -0.69
CA ILE A 88 -10.77 8.23 -1.04
C ILE A 88 -10.81 8.46 -2.55
N THR A 89 -10.68 7.41 -3.35
CA THR A 89 -10.71 7.50 -4.82
C THR A 89 -12.04 8.03 -5.32
N ASP A 90 -13.17 7.54 -4.81
CA ASP A 90 -14.51 8.03 -5.17
C ASP A 90 -14.67 9.53 -4.90
N ILE A 91 -14.15 10.03 -3.77
CA ILE A 91 -14.19 11.46 -3.48
C ILE A 91 -13.33 12.23 -4.48
N VAL A 92 -12.09 11.80 -4.70
CA VAL A 92 -11.16 12.51 -5.60
C VAL A 92 -11.68 12.52 -7.03
N GLU A 93 -12.13 11.37 -7.55
CA GLU A 93 -12.62 11.21 -8.92
C GLU A 93 -14.01 11.84 -9.16
N SER A 94 -14.75 12.19 -8.10
CA SER A 94 -16.03 12.88 -8.22
C SER A 94 -15.92 14.32 -8.71
N TYR A 95 -14.72 14.89 -8.76
CA TYR A 95 -14.50 16.28 -9.14
C TYR A 95 -14.23 16.43 -10.64
N ASP A 96 -14.93 17.37 -11.27
CA ASP A 96 -14.66 17.75 -12.66
C ASP A 96 -13.21 18.24 -12.79
N GLY A 97 -12.47 17.68 -13.74
CA GLY A 97 -11.05 17.97 -13.97
C GLY A 97 -10.10 16.90 -13.42
N ILE A 98 -10.60 15.86 -12.74
CA ILE A 98 -9.87 14.65 -12.42
C ILE A 98 -10.27 13.55 -13.42
N VAL A 99 -9.27 12.91 -14.02
CA VAL A 99 -9.45 11.85 -15.03
C VAL A 99 -9.34 10.46 -14.42
N GLY A 100 -8.50 10.32 -13.41
CA GLY A 100 -8.27 9.07 -12.70
C GLY A 100 -7.34 9.28 -11.51
N THR A 101 -7.16 8.24 -10.71
CA THR A 101 -6.28 8.25 -9.54
C THR A 101 -5.46 6.96 -9.46
N HIS A 102 -4.26 7.05 -8.87
CA HIS A 102 -3.40 5.89 -8.59
C HIS A 102 -2.47 6.18 -7.40
N ASP A 103 -1.71 5.19 -6.96
CA ASP A 103 -0.68 5.26 -5.92
C ASP A 103 -1.15 5.88 -4.59
N LEU A 104 -2.32 5.45 -4.13
CA LEU A 104 -2.80 5.84 -2.81
C LEU A 104 -2.00 5.15 -1.72
N ILE A 105 -1.27 5.93 -0.91
CA ILE A 105 -0.55 5.49 0.27
C ILE A 105 -1.14 6.17 1.50
N VAL A 106 -1.42 5.37 2.55
CA VAL A 106 -1.95 5.90 3.82
C VAL A 106 -1.00 5.59 4.96
N HIS A 107 -0.61 6.61 5.69
CA HIS A 107 0.18 6.50 6.91
C HIS A 107 -0.70 6.78 8.13
N ASN A 108 -0.64 5.89 9.11
CA ASN A 108 -1.41 6.02 10.34
C ASN A 108 -0.48 6.31 11.52
N TYR A 109 -0.53 7.53 12.04
CA TYR A 109 0.27 7.99 13.17
C TYR A 109 -0.47 7.89 14.52
N GLY A 110 -1.54 7.12 14.58
CA GLY A 110 -2.34 6.89 15.77
C GLY A 110 -3.75 7.49 15.70
N PRO A 111 -4.50 7.46 16.81
CA PRO A 111 -5.90 7.86 16.82
C PRO A 111 -6.12 9.27 16.27
N ASN A 112 -6.97 9.40 15.26
CA ASN A 112 -7.32 10.66 14.59
C ASN A 112 -6.14 11.40 13.90
N ARG A 113 -5.08 10.69 13.52
CA ARG A 113 -3.91 11.30 12.89
C ARG A 113 -3.40 10.46 11.73
N SER A 114 -4.12 10.50 10.61
CA SER A 114 -3.74 9.85 9.37
C SER A 114 -3.35 10.88 8.31
N MET A 115 -2.38 10.51 7.49
CA MET A 115 -1.94 11.24 6.31
C MET A 115 -1.99 10.29 5.11
N ALA A 116 -2.42 10.80 3.97
CA ALA A 116 -2.43 10.04 2.72
C ALA A 116 -1.80 10.85 1.60
N THR A 117 -1.20 10.16 0.66
CA THR A 117 -0.76 10.70 -0.63
C THR A 117 -1.45 9.92 -1.73
N ILE A 118 -1.86 10.60 -2.78
CA ILE A 118 -2.47 10.01 -3.98
C ILE A 118 -2.02 10.78 -5.21
N HIS A 119 -1.88 10.10 -6.32
CA HIS A 119 -1.70 10.71 -7.62
C HIS A 119 -3.06 10.93 -8.28
N ALA A 120 -3.25 12.08 -8.92
CA ALA A 120 -4.45 12.41 -9.66
C ALA A 120 -4.09 12.84 -11.09
N GLU A 121 -4.62 12.11 -12.07
CA GLU A 121 -4.50 12.44 -13.47
C GLU A 121 -5.38 13.68 -13.79
N VAL A 122 -4.77 14.73 -14.33
CA VAL A 122 -5.45 15.97 -14.74
C VAL A 122 -5.16 16.24 -16.21
N PRO A 123 -6.13 16.78 -17.01
CA PRO A 123 -5.86 17.13 -18.39
C PRO A 123 -4.73 18.17 -18.51
N ASN A 124 -3.77 17.92 -19.39
CA ASN A 124 -2.58 18.78 -19.58
C ASN A 124 -2.89 20.14 -20.22
N ASP A 125 -4.09 20.33 -20.74
CA ASP A 125 -4.55 21.56 -21.41
C ASP A 125 -5.33 22.50 -20.48
N ILE A 126 -5.56 22.11 -19.22
CA ILE A 126 -6.19 22.97 -18.20
C ILE A 126 -5.10 23.88 -17.58
N ASN A 127 -5.48 25.12 -17.27
CA ASN A 127 -4.61 26.04 -16.58
C ASN A 127 -4.24 25.47 -15.20
N ILE A 128 -2.95 25.47 -14.88
CA ILE A 128 -2.41 24.91 -13.63
C ILE A 128 -3.05 25.53 -12.38
N ASP A 129 -3.38 26.83 -12.42
CA ASP A 129 -4.04 27.50 -11.28
C ASP A 129 -5.43 26.93 -11.04
N VAL A 130 -6.16 26.58 -12.11
CA VAL A 130 -7.49 25.96 -12.01
C VAL A 130 -7.39 24.55 -11.45
N SER A 131 -6.44 23.75 -11.97
CA SER A 131 -6.18 22.41 -11.45
C SER A 131 -5.80 22.45 -9.96
N HIS A 132 -4.96 23.39 -9.58
CA HIS A 132 -4.55 23.57 -8.17
C HIS A 132 -5.73 23.95 -7.25
N GLU A 133 -6.65 24.81 -7.70
CA GLU A 133 -7.85 25.16 -6.94
C GLU A 133 -8.77 23.93 -6.71
N ILE A 134 -8.88 23.06 -7.73
CA ILE A 134 -9.63 21.79 -7.61
C ILE A 134 -8.97 20.90 -6.57
N ILE A 135 -7.66 20.68 -6.68
CA ILE A 135 -6.89 19.86 -5.74
C ILE A 135 -7.04 20.37 -4.29
N ASP A 136 -6.83 21.66 -4.06
CA ASP A 136 -7.01 22.29 -2.75
C ASP A 136 -8.40 22.06 -2.16
N LYS A 137 -9.43 22.06 -3.01
CA LYS A 137 -10.80 21.79 -2.57
C LYS A 137 -10.97 20.34 -2.17
N ILE A 138 -10.45 19.40 -2.98
CA ILE A 138 -10.50 17.97 -2.70
C ILE A 138 -9.80 17.65 -1.37
N GLU A 139 -8.58 18.16 -1.17
CA GLU A 139 -7.82 17.95 0.06
C GLU A 139 -8.56 18.45 1.31
N ARG A 140 -9.24 19.62 1.22
CA ARG A 140 -10.09 20.14 2.30
C ARG A 140 -11.30 19.28 2.57
N ASP A 141 -11.98 18.79 1.53
CA ASP A 141 -13.18 17.98 1.67
C ASP A 141 -12.85 16.59 2.24
N VAL A 142 -11.78 15.92 1.76
CA VAL A 142 -11.28 14.67 2.36
C VAL A 142 -10.89 14.87 3.83
N LYS A 143 -10.22 15.99 4.15
CA LYS A 143 -9.88 16.30 5.55
C LYS A 143 -11.10 16.47 6.42
N LYS A 144 -12.15 17.09 5.91
CA LYS A 144 -13.42 17.31 6.62
C LYS A 144 -14.20 16.02 6.81
N ASP A 145 -14.29 15.19 5.77
CA ASP A 145 -15.19 14.03 5.74
C ASP A 145 -14.56 12.76 6.33
N LEU A 146 -13.26 12.56 6.12
CA LEU A 146 -12.52 11.38 6.57
C LEU A 146 -11.52 11.67 7.69
N ASN A 147 -11.27 12.95 8.02
CA ASN A 147 -10.24 13.39 8.95
C ASN A 147 -8.81 12.92 8.58
N ILE A 148 -8.55 12.71 7.30
CA ILE A 148 -7.25 12.35 6.73
C ILE A 148 -6.62 13.60 6.13
N LEU A 149 -5.34 13.85 6.42
CA LEU A 149 -4.55 14.85 5.71
C LEU A 149 -4.13 14.25 4.36
N LEU A 150 -4.86 14.61 3.30
CA LEU A 150 -4.54 14.18 1.95
C LEU A 150 -3.57 15.17 1.31
N VAL A 151 -2.60 14.64 0.55
CA VAL A 151 -1.72 15.38 -0.37
C VAL A 151 -1.88 14.75 -1.74
N ILE A 152 -2.22 15.56 -2.74
CA ILE A 152 -2.45 15.09 -4.11
C ILE A 152 -1.30 15.54 -5.00
N HIS A 153 -0.62 14.57 -5.64
CA HIS A 153 0.29 14.83 -6.74
C HIS A 153 -0.50 14.91 -8.05
N MET A 154 -0.28 15.97 -8.83
CA MET A 154 -0.96 16.15 -10.11
C MET A 154 -0.12 15.56 -11.23
N ASP A 155 -0.69 14.61 -11.99
CA ASP A 155 -0.09 14.02 -13.17
C ASP A 155 -0.80 14.52 -14.44
N PRO A 156 -0.16 15.40 -15.23
CA PRO A 156 -0.76 15.90 -16.45
C PRO A 156 -0.85 14.81 -17.52
N VAL A 157 -2.09 14.51 -17.99
CA VAL A 157 -2.35 13.52 -19.03
C VAL A 157 -2.83 14.16 -20.31
N GLU A 158 -2.41 13.59 -21.44
CA GLU A 158 -2.85 14.05 -22.77
C GLU A 158 -4.25 13.54 -23.09
N MET A 159 -5.16 14.47 -23.40
CA MET A 159 -6.57 14.18 -23.68
C MET A 159 -7.02 14.51 -25.10
N ARG A 160 -6.16 15.14 -25.94
CA ARG A 160 -6.53 15.64 -27.26
C ARG A 160 -5.71 15.11 -28.42
N ASP A 161 -4.45 14.74 -28.17
CA ASP A 161 -3.59 14.21 -29.23
C ASP A 161 -4.05 12.78 -29.58
N GLU A 162 -4.72 12.63 -30.72
CA GLU A 162 -5.26 11.35 -31.20
C GLU A 162 -4.18 10.28 -31.35
N GLU A 163 -2.95 10.67 -31.67
CA GLU A 163 -1.84 9.75 -31.78
C GLU A 163 -1.46 9.18 -30.41
N VAL A 164 -1.36 10.04 -29.38
CA VAL A 164 -1.06 9.64 -28.00
C VAL A 164 -2.17 8.76 -27.44
N LEU A 165 -3.43 9.14 -27.64
CA LEU A 165 -4.60 8.35 -27.22
C LEU A 165 -4.63 6.99 -27.91
N SER A 166 -4.32 6.92 -29.20
CA SER A 166 -4.25 5.65 -29.95
C SER A 166 -3.11 4.75 -29.43
N LEU A 167 -1.95 5.33 -29.08
CA LEU A 167 -0.83 4.59 -28.52
C LEU A 167 -1.18 4.06 -27.12
N ARG A 168 -1.80 4.88 -26.26
CA ARG A 168 -2.28 4.46 -24.93
C ARG A 168 -3.26 3.30 -25.04
N GLU A 169 -4.24 3.38 -25.96
CA GLU A 169 -5.23 2.30 -26.16
C GLU A 169 -4.59 1.00 -26.67
N LYS A 170 -3.63 1.10 -27.60
CA LYS A 170 -2.90 -0.07 -28.10
C LYS A 170 -2.05 -0.70 -27.00
N THR A 171 -1.36 0.12 -26.20
CA THR A 171 -0.58 -0.34 -25.04
C THR A 171 -1.48 -1.05 -24.04
N SER A 172 -2.63 -0.48 -23.71
CA SER A 172 -3.63 -1.09 -22.82
C SER A 172 -4.06 -2.47 -23.29
N ARG A 173 -4.36 -2.59 -24.58
CA ARG A 173 -4.75 -3.91 -25.15
C ARG A 173 -3.64 -4.95 -25.06
N ILE A 174 -2.38 -4.55 -25.27
CA ILE A 174 -1.23 -5.45 -25.19
C ILE A 174 -1.00 -5.87 -23.73
N VAL A 175 -1.04 -4.92 -22.78
CA VAL A 175 -0.85 -5.17 -21.35
C VAL A 175 -1.90 -6.18 -20.84
N HIS A 176 -3.19 -5.92 -21.09
CA HIS A 176 -4.26 -6.83 -20.66
C HIS A 176 -4.28 -8.18 -21.42
N ALA A 177 -3.72 -8.24 -22.62
CA ALA A 177 -3.58 -9.49 -23.36
C ALA A 177 -2.45 -10.37 -22.80
N LEU A 178 -1.42 -9.78 -22.18
CA LEU A 178 -0.37 -10.50 -21.48
C LEU A 178 -0.86 -11.11 -20.19
N ASP A 179 -1.56 -10.32 -19.37
CA ASP A 179 -2.24 -10.77 -18.16
C ASP A 179 -3.34 -9.76 -17.80
N PRO A 180 -4.60 -10.20 -17.57
CA PRO A 180 -5.70 -9.32 -17.16
C PRO A 180 -5.50 -8.58 -15.83
N GLU A 181 -4.61 -9.08 -14.96
CA GLU A 181 -4.29 -8.45 -13.67
C GLU A 181 -3.25 -7.33 -13.80
N LEU A 182 -2.59 -7.21 -14.97
CA LEU A 182 -1.65 -6.11 -15.23
C LEU A 182 -2.42 -4.82 -15.52
N ASN A 183 -1.90 -3.72 -15.01
CA ASN A 183 -2.38 -2.39 -15.31
C ASN A 183 -1.20 -1.45 -15.55
N PHE A 184 -1.44 -0.22 -15.99
CA PHE A 184 -0.41 0.80 -16.09
C PHE A 184 -1.01 2.19 -15.89
N HIS A 185 -0.20 3.11 -15.41
CA HIS A 185 -0.54 4.52 -15.21
C HIS A 185 0.61 5.44 -15.62
N ASP A 186 0.42 6.74 -15.51
CA ASP A 186 1.39 7.79 -15.86
C ASP A 186 1.91 7.69 -17.31
N PHE A 187 1.01 7.35 -18.25
CA PHE A 187 1.36 7.14 -19.65
C PHE A 187 1.66 8.45 -20.36
N ARG A 188 2.89 8.59 -20.82
CA ARG A 188 3.37 9.77 -21.55
C ARG A 188 4.11 9.35 -22.82
N VAL A 189 4.03 10.19 -23.84
CA VAL A 189 4.76 10.01 -25.10
C VAL A 189 5.67 11.20 -25.34
N LEU A 190 6.97 10.95 -25.36
CA LEU A 190 7.95 11.95 -25.80
C LEU A 190 8.28 11.71 -27.26
N LYS A 191 8.07 12.73 -28.09
CA LYS A 191 8.37 12.68 -29.53
C LYS A 191 9.75 13.30 -29.78
N GLU A 192 10.72 12.48 -30.20
CA GLU A 192 12.04 12.92 -30.61
C GLU A 192 12.27 12.54 -32.07
N ASN A 193 12.18 13.51 -32.97
CA ASN A 193 12.24 13.29 -34.43
C ASN A 193 11.15 12.30 -34.89
N GLU A 194 11.57 11.15 -35.46
CA GLU A 194 10.67 10.06 -35.89
C GLU A 194 10.48 8.98 -34.80
N GLN A 195 11.17 9.10 -33.68
CA GLN A 195 11.15 8.15 -32.58
C GLN A 195 10.16 8.59 -31.50
N ARG A 196 9.45 7.64 -30.92
CA ARG A 196 8.48 7.83 -29.85
C ARG A 196 8.90 7.07 -28.62
N ASN A 197 9.15 7.77 -27.54
CA ASN A 197 9.46 7.18 -26.25
C ASN A 197 8.17 7.06 -25.43
N LEU A 198 7.68 5.83 -25.23
CA LEU A 198 6.56 5.55 -24.34
C LEU A 198 7.10 5.44 -22.93
N ILE A 199 6.60 6.27 -22.05
CA ILE A 199 6.98 6.31 -20.63
C ILE A 199 5.73 5.98 -19.84
N PHE A 200 5.78 4.96 -18.99
CA PHE A 200 4.68 4.60 -18.12
C PHE A 200 5.14 3.65 -17.00
N ASP A 201 4.36 3.57 -15.95
CA ASP A 201 4.58 2.66 -14.84
C ASP A 201 3.66 1.44 -15.00
N LEU A 202 4.25 0.24 -15.03
CA LEU A 202 3.56 -1.02 -15.17
C LEU A 202 3.27 -1.61 -13.78
N VAL A 203 2.00 -1.68 -13.42
CA VAL A 203 1.55 -2.27 -12.16
C VAL A 203 1.49 -3.78 -12.31
N ILE A 204 2.27 -4.48 -11.49
CA ILE A 204 2.32 -5.94 -11.45
C ILE A 204 1.66 -6.49 -10.18
N PRO A 205 1.02 -7.68 -10.26
CA PRO A 205 0.48 -8.35 -9.08
C PRO A 205 1.57 -8.70 -8.05
N ASP A 206 1.23 -8.65 -6.77
CA ASP A 206 2.13 -9.07 -5.70
C ASP A 206 2.56 -10.53 -5.76
N SER A 207 1.75 -11.37 -6.41
CA SER A 207 2.05 -12.78 -6.65
C SER A 207 3.25 -13.00 -7.57
N TYR A 208 3.67 -11.97 -8.33
CA TYR A 208 4.77 -12.06 -9.27
C TYR A 208 6.12 -12.09 -8.57
N SER A 209 6.93 -13.11 -8.89
CA SER A 209 8.35 -13.12 -8.56
C SER A 209 9.13 -12.11 -9.43
N GLU A 210 10.34 -11.75 -9.03
CA GLU A 210 11.24 -10.92 -9.88
C GLU A 210 11.45 -11.52 -11.28
N LYS A 211 11.44 -12.86 -11.39
CA LYS A 211 11.58 -13.55 -12.69
C LYS A 211 10.33 -13.37 -13.55
N ASP A 212 9.14 -13.42 -12.94
CA ASP A 212 7.88 -13.22 -13.64
C ASP A 212 7.77 -11.78 -14.12
N ALA A 213 8.07 -10.81 -13.25
CA ALA A 213 8.11 -9.39 -13.59
C ALA A 213 9.05 -9.10 -14.77
N ASN A 214 10.28 -9.59 -14.72
CA ASN A 214 11.26 -9.43 -15.81
C ASN A 214 10.79 -10.10 -17.10
N ARG A 215 10.19 -11.30 -17.03
CA ARG A 215 9.65 -11.99 -18.21
C ARG A 215 8.54 -11.16 -18.88
N VAL A 216 7.58 -10.66 -18.10
CA VAL A 216 6.48 -9.84 -18.60
C VAL A 216 7.00 -8.55 -19.19
N MET A 217 7.94 -7.88 -18.51
CA MET A 217 8.59 -6.67 -19.02
C MET A 217 9.20 -6.91 -20.41
N HIS A 218 10.01 -7.96 -20.58
CA HIS A 218 10.63 -8.28 -21.86
C HIS A 218 9.61 -8.60 -22.94
N GLN A 219 8.54 -9.33 -22.61
CA GLN A 219 7.47 -9.65 -23.55
C GLN A 219 6.72 -8.39 -23.98
N LEU A 220 6.39 -7.51 -23.03
CA LEU A 220 5.70 -6.25 -23.28
C LEU A 220 6.52 -5.34 -24.22
N VAL A 221 7.79 -5.12 -23.92
CA VAL A 221 8.69 -4.31 -24.76
C VAL A 221 8.78 -4.89 -26.19
N SER A 222 8.90 -6.22 -26.32
CA SER A 222 8.92 -6.87 -27.64
C SER A 222 7.64 -6.65 -28.43
N LEU A 223 6.47 -6.80 -27.80
CA LEU A 223 5.18 -6.60 -28.45
C LEU A 223 4.92 -5.13 -28.82
N LEU A 224 5.34 -4.19 -27.97
CA LEU A 224 5.23 -2.77 -28.27
C LEU A 224 6.13 -2.37 -29.44
N HIS A 225 7.33 -2.94 -29.54
CA HIS A 225 8.25 -2.73 -30.65
C HIS A 225 7.76 -3.39 -31.96
N GLU A 226 7.10 -4.55 -31.89
CA GLU A 226 6.43 -5.18 -33.04
C GLU A 226 5.23 -4.37 -33.52
N MET A 227 4.52 -3.69 -32.62
CA MET A 227 3.40 -2.83 -32.96
C MET A 227 3.83 -1.59 -33.76
N ASP A 228 4.94 -0.99 -33.38
CA ASP A 228 5.55 0.18 -34.07
C ASP A 228 7.08 0.15 -33.85
N GLY A 229 7.83 -0.10 -34.92
CA GLY A 229 9.29 -0.20 -34.87
C GLY A 229 10.01 1.10 -34.49
N ASN A 230 9.31 2.24 -34.44
CA ASN A 230 9.85 3.54 -34.04
C ASN A 230 9.54 3.87 -32.55
N VAL A 231 9.05 2.88 -31.80
CA VAL A 231 8.72 3.04 -30.37
C VAL A 231 9.85 2.51 -29.52
N GLU A 232 10.35 3.31 -28.59
CA GLU A 232 11.15 2.89 -27.44
C GLU A 232 10.30 2.99 -26.16
N CYS A 233 10.59 2.10 -25.19
CA CYS A 233 9.82 2.02 -23.95
C CYS A 233 10.72 2.30 -22.77
N ILE A 234 10.28 3.22 -21.90
CA ILE A 234 10.84 3.49 -20.58
C ILE A 234 9.75 3.09 -19.58
N ILE A 235 9.88 1.88 -19.02
CA ILE A 235 8.85 1.29 -18.16
C ILE A 235 9.43 1.13 -16.77
N THR A 236 8.76 1.72 -15.78
CA THR A 236 9.00 1.46 -14.37
C THR A 236 8.10 0.31 -13.91
N LEU A 237 8.62 -0.61 -13.10
CA LEU A 237 7.79 -1.64 -12.47
C LEU A 237 7.28 -1.11 -11.15
N ASP A 238 5.97 -1.19 -10.98
CA ASP A 238 5.30 -0.79 -9.75
C ASP A 238 4.45 -1.93 -9.16
N ARG A 239 4.10 -1.83 -7.87
CA ARG A 239 3.23 -2.77 -7.16
C ARG A 239 2.11 -2.00 -6.51
N SER A 240 0.88 -2.45 -6.70
CA SER A 240 -0.29 -1.82 -6.08
C SER A 240 -0.16 -1.75 -4.55
N PHE A 241 -0.47 -0.60 -3.98
CA PHE A 241 -0.62 -0.39 -2.53
C PHE A 241 -2.01 -0.81 -2.02
N GLU A 242 -2.89 -1.26 -2.91
CA GLU A 242 -4.21 -1.75 -2.56
C GLU A 242 -4.14 -3.13 -1.90
N ALA A 243 -4.93 -3.34 -0.85
CA ALA A 243 -5.07 -4.66 -0.27
C ALA A 243 -5.87 -5.57 -1.22
N PRO A 244 -5.47 -6.84 -1.44
CA PRO A 244 -6.24 -7.75 -2.26
C PRO A 244 -7.65 -7.90 -1.69
N GLU A 245 -8.66 -7.95 -2.54
CA GLU A 245 -10.03 -8.26 -2.14
C GLU A 245 -10.06 -9.62 -1.44
N SER A 246 -10.64 -9.67 -0.24
CA SER A 246 -10.71 -10.85 0.63
C SER A 246 -11.83 -11.79 0.26
#